data_ae083681ea1b11204f364f3cf214accf
#
_entry.id   ae083681ea1b11204f364f3cf214accf
#
_cell.length_a   1.000
_cell.length_b   1.000
_cell.length_c   1.000
_cell.angle_alpha   90.00
_cell.angle_beta   90.00
_cell.angle_gamma   90.00
#
_symmetry.space_group_name_H-M   'P 1'
#
loop_
_entity.id
_entity.type
_entity.pdbx_description
1 polymer ?
#
loop_
_entity_poly.entity_id
_entity_poly.type
_entity_poly.pdbx_seq_one_letter_code
_entity_poly.pdbx_strand_id
1 'polypeptide(L)'
;MRVGLSFDLKETMAHEAGAPDDMLEEYDSPTTIGYIQRAIEGLGHTTVKLGGGPEFIRNVLNEKVDIVFNIAEGRGTYRSREAQVPSILEMLDIPYVGSDPECLAVCLDKHLTKKLLKMEGIPTPDWRLISNQQELNENVWKGFPFPAIVKPAYEGSSKGIHPNSLVDSMEQVYGTVSDMLELYRQQQQQQQQL
;
A
#
# COMPACT_ATOMS: atom_id res chain seq x y z
N MET A 1 26.63 -11.71 7.14
CA MET A 1 26.21 -10.41 6.59
C MET A 1 25.56 -9.58 7.67
N ARG A 2 25.64 -8.26 7.53
CA ARG A 2 24.90 -7.32 8.36
C ARG A 2 23.64 -6.88 7.59
N VAL A 3 22.48 -7.29 8.04
CA VAL A 3 21.20 -7.10 7.39
C VAL A 3 20.46 -5.90 8.01
N GLY A 4 20.15 -4.89 7.20
CA GLY A 4 19.27 -3.80 7.61
C GLY A 4 17.81 -4.26 7.55
N LEU A 5 17.01 -3.91 8.56
CA LEU A 5 15.57 -4.15 8.58
C LEU A 5 14.84 -2.83 8.36
N SER A 6 14.15 -2.70 7.24
CA SER A 6 13.29 -1.56 6.94
C SER A 6 11.83 -1.94 7.14
N PHE A 7 11.10 -1.18 7.94
CA PHE A 7 9.73 -1.48 8.36
C PHE A 7 9.02 -0.23 8.87
N ASP A 8 7.70 -0.27 8.89
CA ASP A 8 6.84 0.75 9.48
C ASP A 8 6.03 0.15 10.63
N LEU A 9 6.09 0.75 11.82
CA LEU A 9 5.37 0.28 13.01
C LEU A 9 4.06 1.05 13.21
N LYS A 10 2.98 0.31 13.54
CA LYS A 10 1.67 0.91 13.91
C LYS A 10 1.81 1.99 14.98
N GLU A 11 2.64 1.73 15.98
CA GLU A 11 2.84 2.62 17.14
C GLU A 11 3.49 3.97 16.80
N THR A 12 4.20 4.04 15.67
CA THR A 12 4.89 5.26 15.22
C THR A 12 4.06 6.11 14.27
N MET A 13 2.86 5.61 13.87
CA MET A 13 1.96 6.32 12.99
C MET A 13 1.03 7.23 13.78
N ALA A 14 0.79 8.43 13.26
CA ALA A 14 -0.17 9.35 13.84
C ALA A 14 -1.60 8.79 13.67
N HIS A 15 -2.35 8.77 14.74
CA HIS A 15 -3.78 8.48 14.70
C HIS A 15 -4.51 9.79 14.42
N GLU A 16 -5.09 9.92 13.25
CA GLU A 16 -5.89 11.08 12.88
C GLU A 16 -7.33 10.89 13.38
N ALA A 17 -7.91 11.93 13.99
CA ALA A 17 -9.31 11.88 14.41
C ALA A 17 -10.23 11.73 13.19
N GLY A 18 -11.10 10.71 13.20
CA GLY A 18 -11.99 10.41 12.09
C GLY A 18 -11.39 9.55 10.97
N ALA A 19 -10.15 9.06 11.15
CA ALA A 19 -9.58 8.07 10.24
C ALA A 19 -10.33 6.72 10.34
N PRO A 20 -10.35 5.93 9.25
CA PRO A 20 -10.90 4.59 9.28
C PRO A 20 -10.23 3.70 10.34
N ASP A 21 -10.98 2.80 10.96
CA ASP A 21 -10.47 1.88 12.00
C ASP A 21 -9.34 0.99 11.50
N ASP A 22 -9.31 0.69 10.19
CA ASP A 22 -8.31 -0.12 9.51
C ASP A 22 -7.14 0.69 8.92
N MET A 23 -7.05 1.99 9.20
CA MET A 23 -6.00 2.87 8.65
C MET A 23 -4.59 2.34 8.86
N LEU A 24 -4.34 1.66 9.96
CA LEU A 24 -3.02 1.16 10.35
C LEU A 24 -2.82 -0.35 10.09
N GLU A 25 -3.76 -1.04 9.42
CA GLU A 25 -3.72 -2.50 9.26
C GLU A 25 -2.54 -3.00 8.42
N GLU A 26 -1.99 -2.18 7.54
CA GLU A 26 -0.83 -2.55 6.74
C GLU A 26 0.51 -2.46 7.50
N TYR A 27 0.54 -1.77 8.65
CA TYR A 27 1.78 -1.57 9.40
C TYR A 27 2.05 -2.70 10.40
N ASP A 28 3.34 -2.95 10.63
CA ASP A 28 3.82 -4.04 11.46
C ASP A 28 3.74 -3.77 12.96
N SER A 29 3.82 -4.86 13.73
CA SER A 29 4.03 -4.81 15.17
C SER A 29 5.52 -5.00 15.53
N PRO A 30 5.98 -4.52 16.70
CA PRO A 30 7.31 -4.83 17.19
C PRO A 30 7.56 -6.33 17.32
N THR A 31 6.52 -7.12 17.56
CA THR A 31 6.58 -8.58 17.66
C THR A 31 6.93 -9.21 16.30
N THR A 32 6.29 -8.77 15.22
CA THR A 32 6.59 -9.22 13.84
C THR A 32 8.06 -8.94 13.50
N ILE A 33 8.52 -7.71 13.75
CA ILE A 33 9.91 -7.34 13.52
C ILE A 33 10.88 -8.18 14.34
N GLY A 34 10.52 -8.47 15.59
CA GLY A 34 11.32 -9.34 16.47
C GLY A 34 11.39 -10.80 15.97
N TYR A 35 10.36 -11.33 15.32
CA TYR A 35 10.41 -12.66 14.70
C TYR A 35 11.33 -12.68 13.48
N ILE A 36 11.24 -11.71 12.60
CA ILE A 36 12.10 -11.57 11.41
C ILE A 36 13.55 -11.44 11.85
N GLN A 37 13.83 -10.57 12.83
CA GLN A 37 15.16 -10.37 13.39
C GLN A 37 15.76 -11.70 13.89
N ARG A 38 15.04 -12.41 14.76
CA ARG A 38 15.51 -13.71 15.28
C ARG A 38 15.73 -14.76 14.19
N ALA A 39 14.88 -14.80 13.16
CA ALA A 39 15.05 -15.70 12.05
C ALA A 39 16.36 -15.43 11.29
N ILE A 40 16.64 -14.19 10.97
CA ILE A 40 17.87 -13.76 10.27
C ILE A 40 19.12 -14.03 11.14
N GLU A 41 19.05 -13.70 12.42
CA GLU A 41 20.16 -13.95 13.36
C GLU A 41 20.41 -15.44 13.60
N GLY A 42 19.34 -16.27 13.62
CA GLY A 42 19.42 -17.72 13.69
C GLY A 42 20.12 -18.38 12.48
N LEU A 43 20.18 -17.68 11.34
CA LEU A 43 20.96 -18.07 10.17
C LEU A 43 22.41 -17.61 10.20
N GLY A 44 22.87 -17.02 11.31
CA GLY A 44 24.26 -16.57 11.50
C GLY A 44 24.57 -15.17 10.93
N HIS A 45 23.55 -14.36 10.72
CA HIS A 45 23.70 -12.95 10.30
C HIS A 45 23.53 -12.01 11.49
N THR A 46 23.94 -10.75 11.35
CA THR A 46 23.64 -9.68 12.30
C THR A 46 22.59 -8.75 11.71
N THR A 47 21.76 -8.15 12.56
CA THR A 47 20.70 -7.24 12.10
C THR A 47 20.88 -5.83 12.65
N VAL A 48 20.38 -4.85 11.93
CA VAL A 48 20.21 -3.47 12.39
C VAL A 48 18.85 -2.94 11.95
N LYS A 49 18.12 -2.34 12.86
CA LYS A 49 16.81 -1.73 12.59
C LYS A 49 17.00 -0.38 11.92
N LEU A 50 16.54 -0.24 10.71
CA LEU A 50 16.59 1.01 9.94
C LEU A 50 15.30 1.83 10.11
N GLY A 51 14.17 1.16 10.46
CA GLY A 51 12.87 1.81 10.54
C GLY A 51 12.29 2.18 9.19
N GLY A 52 11.38 3.15 9.15
CA GLY A 52 10.72 3.66 7.96
C GLY A 52 10.71 5.19 7.87
N GLY A 53 10.33 5.74 6.71
CA GLY A 53 10.24 7.18 6.48
C GLY A 53 11.54 7.95 6.78
N PRO A 54 11.47 9.12 7.44
CA PRO A 54 12.66 9.94 7.75
C PRO A 54 13.67 9.24 8.67
N GLU A 55 13.22 8.32 9.52
CA GLU A 55 14.10 7.51 10.36
C GLU A 55 14.96 6.58 9.51
N PHE A 56 14.35 5.88 8.54
CA PHE A 56 15.05 5.04 7.59
C PHE A 56 16.17 5.81 6.87
N ILE A 57 15.87 7.01 6.36
CA ILE A 57 16.86 7.83 5.64
C ILE A 57 18.07 8.14 6.53
N ARG A 58 17.84 8.55 7.77
CA ARG A 58 18.94 8.83 8.71
C ARG A 58 19.77 7.59 9.02
N ASN A 59 19.10 6.47 9.27
CA ASN A 59 19.75 5.25 9.69
C ASN A 59 20.53 4.61 8.54
N VAL A 60 19.97 4.52 7.34
CA VAL A 60 20.63 3.90 6.19
C VAL A 60 21.90 4.65 5.75
N LEU A 61 21.96 5.97 5.97
CA LEU A 61 23.15 6.77 5.68
C LEU A 61 24.25 6.62 6.74
N ASN A 62 23.89 6.27 7.97
CA ASN A 62 24.84 6.14 9.08
C ASN A 62 25.28 4.70 9.36
N GLU A 63 24.45 3.72 8.99
CA GLU A 63 24.67 2.31 9.25
C GLU A 63 25.24 1.62 8.01
N LYS A 64 26.35 0.90 8.19
CA LYS A 64 26.86 0.05 7.10
C LYS A 64 26.13 -1.27 7.09
N VAL A 65 25.38 -1.56 6.03
CA VAL A 65 24.66 -2.82 5.82
C VAL A 65 25.09 -3.45 4.51
N ASP A 66 25.07 -4.78 4.45
CA ASP A 66 25.38 -5.54 3.25
C ASP A 66 24.16 -5.70 2.34
N ILE A 67 22.97 -5.74 2.95
CA ILE A 67 21.67 -5.91 2.29
C ILE A 67 20.56 -5.39 3.20
N VAL A 68 19.46 -4.93 2.62
CA VAL A 68 18.27 -4.55 3.38
C VAL A 68 17.14 -5.55 3.16
N PHE A 69 16.57 -6.06 4.24
CA PHE A 69 15.31 -6.79 4.25
C PHE A 69 14.20 -5.75 4.39
N ASN A 70 13.51 -5.47 3.27
CA ASN A 70 12.51 -4.42 3.18
C ASN A 70 11.11 -4.98 3.32
N ILE A 71 10.39 -4.50 4.34
CA ILE A 71 8.96 -4.72 4.56
C ILE A 71 8.23 -3.41 4.87
N ALA A 72 8.83 -2.27 4.53
CA ALA A 72 8.20 -0.98 4.74
C ALA A 72 7.09 -0.72 3.72
N GLU A 73 5.94 -0.29 4.21
CA GLU A 73 4.77 0.08 3.40
C GLU A 73 4.87 1.51 2.82
N GLY A 74 5.85 2.28 3.32
CA GLY A 74 6.06 3.66 2.92
C GLY A 74 5.19 4.66 3.67
N ARG A 75 5.39 5.95 3.41
CA ARG A 75 4.75 7.06 4.13
C ARG A 75 3.80 7.85 3.27
N GLY A 76 2.77 8.34 3.92
CA GLY A 76 1.76 9.20 3.31
C GLY A 76 0.74 8.43 2.48
N THR A 77 0.00 9.16 1.67
CA THR A 77 -1.11 8.65 0.85
C THR A 77 -0.77 8.56 -0.63
N TYR A 78 0.52 8.55 -0.94
CA TYR A 78 1.00 8.51 -2.32
C TYR A 78 0.76 7.13 -2.95
N ARG A 79 0.33 7.11 -4.21
CA ARG A 79 0.07 5.89 -4.98
C ARG A 79 1.31 5.00 -5.18
N SER A 80 2.50 5.54 -4.95
CA SER A 80 3.78 4.86 -5.08
C SER A 80 4.55 4.79 -3.76
N ARG A 81 3.85 4.85 -2.61
CA ARG A 81 4.52 4.91 -1.29
C ARG A 81 5.40 3.70 -1.00
N GLU A 82 5.01 2.50 -1.41
CA GLU A 82 5.80 1.29 -1.23
C GLU A 82 7.14 1.31 -2.00
N ALA A 83 7.22 2.11 -3.07
CA ALA A 83 8.44 2.30 -3.83
C ALA A 83 9.48 3.23 -3.16
N GLN A 84 9.12 3.93 -2.08
CA GLN A 84 9.99 4.95 -1.46
C GLN A 84 11.31 4.35 -0.96
N VAL A 85 11.23 3.29 -0.17
CA VAL A 85 12.43 2.63 0.40
C VAL A 85 13.30 2.01 -0.68
N PRO A 86 12.79 1.18 -1.60
CA PRO A 86 13.59 0.62 -2.68
C PRO A 86 14.26 1.70 -3.55
N SER A 87 13.55 2.79 -3.88
CA SER A 87 14.14 3.89 -4.66
C SER A 87 15.35 4.53 -3.97
N ILE A 88 15.30 4.70 -2.65
CA ILE A 88 16.42 5.22 -1.88
C ILE A 88 17.57 4.21 -1.86
N LEU A 89 17.28 2.92 -1.71
CA LEU A 89 18.29 1.87 -1.68
C LEU A 89 19.01 1.75 -3.04
N GLU A 90 18.28 1.84 -4.15
CA GLU A 90 18.89 1.88 -5.50
C GLU A 90 19.78 3.12 -5.69
N MET A 91 19.32 4.29 -5.24
CA MET A 91 20.13 5.52 -5.31
C MET A 91 21.43 5.42 -4.49
N LEU A 92 21.44 4.61 -3.42
CA LEU A 92 22.58 4.38 -2.54
C LEU A 92 23.40 3.14 -2.94
N ASP A 93 23.02 2.43 -4.01
CA ASP A 93 23.65 1.19 -4.47
C ASP A 93 23.69 0.10 -3.38
N ILE A 94 22.62 0.00 -2.57
CA ILE A 94 22.45 -0.98 -1.48
C ILE A 94 21.50 -2.08 -1.94
N PRO A 95 21.95 -3.36 -1.97
CA PRO A 95 21.07 -4.49 -2.30
C PRO A 95 19.92 -4.62 -1.30
N TYR A 96 18.76 -5.08 -1.77
CA TYR A 96 17.59 -5.30 -0.92
C TYR A 96 16.77 -6.52 -1.35
N VAL A 97 15.92 -6.99 -0.45
CA VAL A 97 14.95 -8.06 -0.71
C VAL A 97 13.59 -7.42 -1.02
N GLY A 98 12.94 -7.95 -2.04
CA GLY A 98 11.62 -7.49 -2.49
C GLY A 98 11.66 -7.06 -3.95
N SER A 99 10.53 -6.52 -4.42
CA SER A 99 10.38 -6.01 -5.78
C SER A 99 11.02 -4.63 -5.93
N ASP A 100 11.35 -4.28 -7.16
CA ASP A 100 11.88 -2.96 -7.50
C ASP A 100 10.80 -1.85 -7.37
N PRO A 101 11.21 -0.58 -7.39
CA PRO A 101 10.29 0.55 -7.22
C PRO A 101 9.17 0.60 -8.25
N GLU A 102 9.44 0.26 -9.51
CA GLU A 102 8.45 0.27 -10.58
C GLU A 102 7.38 -0.79 -10.33
N CYS A 103 7.79 -2.01 -10.00
CA CYS A 103 6.88 -3.09 -9.69
C CYS A 103 5.97 -2.74 -8.51
N LEU A 104 6.53 -2.24 -7.40
CA LEU A 104 5.76 -1.84 -6.22
C LEU A 104 4.77 -0.71 -6.52
N ALA A 105 5.21 0.33 -7.23
CA ALA A 105 4.34 1.43 -7.61
C ALA A 105 3.17 0.98 -8.51
N VAL A 106 3.44 0.09 -9.46
CA VAL A 106 2.41 -0.47 -10.35
C VAL A 106 1.45 -1.37 -9.57
N CYS A 107 1.96 -2.26 -8.73
CA CYS A 107 1.14 -3.25 -8.01
C CYS A 107 0.22 -2.61 -6.97
N LEU A 108 0.62 -1.51 -6.34
CA LEU A 108 -0.23 -0.77 -5.42
C LEU A 108 -1.41 -0.09 -6.14
N ASP A 109 -1.21 0.39 -7.37
CA ASP A 109 -2.26 0.97 -8.21
C ASP A 109 -3.05 -0.12 -8.95
N LYS A 110 -4.14 -0.60 -8.34
CA LYS A 110 -4.98 -1.68 -8.88
C LYS A 110 -5.55 -1.37 -10.27
N HIS A 111 -5.83 -0.09 -10.55
CA HIS A 111 -6.34 0.33 -11.84
C HIS A 111 -5.27 0.23 -12.93
N LEU A 112 -4.06 0.72 -12.64
CA LEU A 112 -2.93 0.63 -13.55
C LEU A 112 -2.54 -0.82 -13.79
N THR A 113 -2.41 -1.63 -12.72
CA THR A 113 -2.13 -3.07 -12.81
C THR A 113 -3.12 -3.78 -13.75
N LYS A 114 -4.43 -3.54 -13.57
CA LYS A 114 -5.44 -4.17 -14.42
C LYS A 114 -5.37 -3.72 -15.89
N LYS A 115 -5.00 -2.47 -16.15
CA LYS A 115 -4.75 -1.98 -17.52
C LYS A 115 -3.60 -2.74 -18.17
N LEU A 116 -2.48 -2.87 -17.47
CA LEU A 116 -1.31 -3.59 -17.97
C LEU A 116 -1.63 -5.06 -18.23
N LEU A 117 -2.27 -5.76 -17.27
CA LEU A 117 -2.71 -7.14 -17.46
C LEU A 117 -3.59 -7.30 -18.71
N LYS A 118 -4.55 -6.39 -18.91
CA LYS A 118 -5.43 -6.43 -20.07
C LYS A 118 -4.69 -6.18 -21.38
N MET A 119 -3.70 -5.30 -21.41
CA MET A 119 -2.85 -5.05 -22.58
C MET A 119 -2.01 -6.27 -22.96
N GLU A 120 -1.54 -7.02 -21.96
CA GLU A 120 -0.77 -8.26 -22.14
C GLU A 120 -1.66 -9.50 -22.39
N GLY A 121 -2.97 -9.33 -22.51
CA GLY A 121 -3.91 -10.44 -22.72
C GLY A 121 -4.10 -11.34 -21.51
N ILE A 122 -3.67 -10.93 -20.33
CA ILE A 122 -3.82 -11.68 -19.08
C ILE A 122 -5.24 -11.48 -18.55
N PRO A 123 -6.00 -12.55 -18.30
CA PRO A 123 -7.37 -12.45 -17.81
C PRO A 123 -7.43 -11.71 -16.46
N THR A 124 -8.27 -10.68 -16.41
CA THR A 124 -8.57 -9.95 -15.19
C THR A 124 -10.07 -9.59 -15.18
N PRO A 125 -10.76 -9.63 -14.02
CA PRO A 125 -12.15 -9.22 -13.94
C PRO A 125 -12.36 -7.79 -14.43
N ASP A 126 -13.51 -7.50 -15.00
CA ASP A 126 -13.89 -6.13 -15.35
C ASP A 126 -13.87 -5.23 -14.12
N TRP A 127 -13.57 -3.96 -14.33
CA TRP A 127 -13.50 -2.97 -13.23
C TRP A 127 -13.94 -1.59 -13.70
N ARG A 128 -14.26 -0.77 -12.72
CA ARG A 128 -14.47 0.68 -12.90
C ARG A 128 -13.66 1.40 -11.82
N LEU A 129 -12.94 2.44 -12.22
CA LEU A 129 -12.32 3.38 -11.27
C LEU A 129 -13.30 4.53 -11.06
N ILE A 130 -13.63 4.81 -9.81
CA ILE A 130 -14.47 5.92 -9.39
C ILE A 130 -13.64 6.80 -8.48
N SER A 131 -13.39 8.02 -8.89
CA SER A 131 -12.54 8.96 -8.16
C SER A 131 -13.35 10.03 -7.42
N ASN A 132 -14.63 10.21 -7.78
CA ASN A 132 -15.51 11.19 -7.14
C ASN A 132 -16.98 10.82 -7.35
N GLN A 133 -17.86 11.44 -6.57
CA GLN A 133 -19.32 11.20 -6.60
C GLN A 133 -19.97 11.47 -7.97
N GLN A 134 -19.42 12.38 -8.77
CA GLN A 134 -19.98 12.75 -10.07
C GLN A 134 -19.79 11.64 -11.12
N GLU A 135 -18.81 10.77 -10.90
CA GLU A 135 -18.57 9.59 -11.73
C GLU A 135 -19.51 8.43 -11.42
N LEU A 136 -20.23 8.48 -10.30
CA LEU A 136 -21.28 7.52 -9.94
C LEU A 136 -22.55 7.80 -10.73
N ASN A 137 -22.63 7.35 -11.96
CA ASN A 137 -23.82 7.47 -12.80
C ASN A 137 -24.14 6.15 -13.52
N GLU A 138 -25.40 5.96 -13.90
CA GLU A 138 -25.89 4.71 -14.49
C GLU A 138 -25.14 4.29 -15.75
N ASN A 139 -24.65 5.24 -16.54
CA ASN A 139 -23.93 4.95 -17.78
C ASN A 139 -22.60 4.22 -17.54
N VAL A 140 -21.93 4.50 -16.42
CA VAL A 140 -20.65 3.86 -16.04
C VAL A 140 -20.85 2.36 -15.79
N TRP A 141 -22.05 1.99 -15.32
CA TRP A 141 -22.36 0.63 -14.87
C TRP A 141 -23.18 -0.17 -15.88
N LYS A 142 -23.60 0.42 -16.98
CA LYS A 142 -24.39 -0.28 -17.99
C LYS A 142 -23.68 -1.54 -18.47
N GLY A 143 -24.30 -2.69 -18.21
CA GLY A 143 -23.76 -4.00 -18.56
C GLY A 143 -22.60 -4.48 -17.68
N PHE A 144 -22.33 -3.81 -16.55
CA PHE A 144 -21.33 -4.29 -15.58
C PHE A 144 -21.84 -5.56 -14.87
N PRO A 145 -21.02 -6.62 -14.77
CA PRO A 145 -21.45 -7.88 -14.15
C PRO A 145 -21.48 -7.77 -12.61
N PHE A 146 -22.48 -8.41 -12.01
CA PHE A 146 -22.59 -8.63 -10.58
C PHE A 146 -22.49 -10.13 -10.25
N PRO A 147 -22.05 -10.54 -9.04
CA PRO A 147 -21.61 -9.66 -7.94
C PRO A 147 -20.28 -8.95 -8.22
N ALA A 148 -20.07 -7.81 -7.56
CA ALA A 148 -18.85 -7.03 -7.65
C ALA A 148 -18.28 -6.72 -6.25
N ILE A 149 -17.00 -6.36 -6.19
CA ILE A 149 -16.36 -5.93 -4.95
C ILE A 149 -15.88 -4.48 -5.08
N VAL A 150 -16.28 -3.66 -4.13
CA VAL A 150 -15.82 -2.27 -3.99
C VAL A 150 -14.63 -2.25 -3.06
N LYS A 151 -13.53 -1.63 -3.48
CA LYS A 151 -12.31 -1.55 -2.69
C LYS A 151 -11.48 -0.30 -3.04
N PRO A 152 -10.66 0.21 -2.11
CA PRO A 152 -9.75 1.31 -2.39
C PRO A 152 -8.78 0.95 -3.52
N ALA A 153 -8.52 1.92 -4.41
CA ALA A 153 -7.67 1.70 -5.58
C ALA A 153 -6.18 1.58 -5.23
N TYR A 154 -5.73 2.24 -4.14
CA TYR A 154 -4.31 2.48 -3.80
C TYR A 154 -3.93 1.99 -2.40
N GLU A 155 -4.69 1.07 -1.81
CA GLU A 155 -4.43 0.51 -0.48
C GLU A 155 -4.03 -0.96 -0.57
N GLY A 156 -3.16 -1.39 0.36
CA GLY A 156 -2.73 -2.77 0.54
C GLY A 156 -3.52 -3.52 1.63
N SER A 157 -3.08 -4.71 1.99
CA SER A 157 -3.47 -5.51 3.17
C SER A 157 -4.97 -5.62 3.44
N SER A 158 -5.80 -5.64 2.38
CA SER A 158 -7.27 -5.65 2.47
C SER A 158 -7.89 -4.41 3.15
N LYS A 159 -7.14 -3.35 3.35
CA LYS A 159 -7.62 -2.09 3.91
C LYS A 159 -8.80 -1.56 3.11
N GLY A 160 -9.87 -1.15 3.79
CA GLY A 160 -11.13 -0.71 3.18
C GLY A 160 -11.98 -1.84 2.59
N ILE A 161 -11.69 -3.11 2.88
CA ILE A 161 -12.51 -4.24 2.44
C ILE A 161 -13.26 -4.80 3.65
N HIS A 162 -14.57 -4.61 3.66
CA HIS A 162 -15.49 -5.04 4.70
C HIS A 162 -16.55 -5.99 4.14
N PRO A 163 -17.37 -6.66 4.95
CA PRO A 163 -18.45 -7.53 4.47
C PRO A 163 -19.42 -6.88 3.48
N ASN A 164 -19.67 -5.58 3.63
CA ASN A 164 -20.50 -4.77 2.72
C ASN A 164 -19.76 -4.31 1.45
N SER A 165 -18.49 -4.63 1.29
CA SER A 165 -17.74 -4.34 0.04
C SER A 165 -18.16 -5.26 -1.12
N LEU A 166 -18.76 -6.43 -0.82
CA LEU A 166 -19.38 -7.29 -1.84
C LEU A 166 -20.78 -6.74 -2.13
N VAL A 167 -21.04 -6.42 -3.40
CA VAL A 167 -22.26 -5.77 -3.85
C VAL A 167 -22.91 -6.58 -4.99
N ASP A 168 -24.23 -6.72 -4.93
CA ASP A 168 -25.03 -7.50 -5.89
C ASP A 168 -25.91 -6.62 -6.80
N SER A 169 -25.96 -5.33 -6.54
CA SER A 169 -26.79 -4.38 -7.26
C SER A 169 -26.17 -2.99 -7.35
N MET A 170 -26.69 -2.20 -8.30
CA MET A 170 -26.32 -0.79 -8.45
C MET A 170 -26.59 0.05 -7.21
N GLU A 171 -27.73 -0.20 -6.54
CA GLU A 171 -28.10 0.53 -5.33
C GLU A 171 -27.05 0.34 -4.22
N GLN A 172 -26.58 -0.90 -4.02
CA GLN A 172 -25.52 -1.21 -3.08
C GLN A 172 -24.17 -0.56 -3.50
N VAL A 173 -23.83 -0.55 -4.79
CA VAL A 173 -22.64 0.14 -5.29
C VAL A 173 -22.66 1.62 -4.92
N TYR A 174 -23.79 2.32 -5.13
CA TYR A 174 -23.90 3.75 -4.82
C TYR A 174 -23.61 4.01 -3.34
N GLY A 175 -24.24 3.26 -2.44
CA GLY A 175 -24.01 3.40 -1.00
C GLY A 175 -22.56 3.12 -0.63
N THR A 176 -22.05 1.93 -1.00
CA THR A 176 -20.70 1.49 -0.60
C THR A 176 -19.60 2.37 -1.18
N VAL A 177 -19.71 2.82 -2.44
CA VAL A 177 -18.72 3.73 -3.03
C VAL A 177 -18.80 5.12 -2.40
N SER A 178 -20.00 5.62 -2.10
CA SER A 178 -20.15 6.91 -1.42
C SER A 178 -19.50 6.92 -0.05
N ASP A 179 -19.74 5.88 0.75
CA ASP A 179 -19.13 5.72 2.07
C ASP A 179 -17.59 5.63 1.95
N MET A 180 -17.10 4.85 1.00
CA MET A 180 -15.66 4.69 0.77
C MET A 180 -15.00 6.00 0.31
N LEU A 181 -15.60 6.74 -0.60
CA LEU A 181 -15.12 8.04 -1.04
C LEU A 181 -15.09 9.06 0.11
N GLU A 182 -16.04 9.00 1.04
CA GLU A 182 -16.06 9.87 2.20
C GLU A 182 -14.96 9.51 3.20
N LEU A 183 -14.82 8.22 3.56
CA LEU A 183 -13.83 7.72 4.50
C LEU A 183 -12.39 7.95 4.02
N TYR A 184 -12.12 7.77 2.73
CA TYR A 184 -10.77 7.91 2.16
C TYR A 184 -10.55 9.24 1.42
N ARG A 185 -11.50 10.20 1.49
CA ARG A 185 -11.43 11.50 0.80
C ARG A 185 -10.29 12.39 1.28
N GLN A 186 -9.96 12.33 2.55
CA GLN A 186 -8.86 13.13 3.11
C GLN A 186 -7.51 12.76 2.49
N GLN A 187 -7.36 11.54 2.03
CA GLN A 187 -6.14 11.07 1.37
C GLN A 187 -5.96 11.65 -0.04
N GLN A 188 -7.06 11.95 -0.76
CA GLN A 188 -7.00 12.50 -2.12
C GLN A 188 -6.82 14.03 -2.15
N GLN A 189 -7.33 14.76 -1.16
CA GLN A 189 -7.23 16.23 -1.12
C GLN A 189 -5.81 16.73 -0.88
N GLN A 190 -4.96 15.98 -0.19
CA GLN A 190 -3.56 16.35 -0.02
C GLN A 190 -2.74 16.23 -1.32
N GLN A 191 -3.20 15.46 -2.30
CA GLN A 191 -2.54 15.34 -3.61
C GLN A 191 -2.90 16.47 -4.59
N GLN A 192 -3.91 17.28 -4.29
CA GLN A 192 -4.37 18.37 -5.16
C GLN A 192 -3.90 19.78 -4.72
N GLN A 193 -3.10 19.88 -3.66
CA GLN A 193 -2.59 21.17 -3.14
C GLN A 193 -1.13 21.48 -3.53
N LEU A 194 -0.66 20.94 -4.65
CA LEU A 194 0.62 21.38 -5.25
C LEU A 194 0.41 21.95 -6.62
#